data_e9349b03990bfb79b9070a349f30c211
#
_entry.id   e9349b03990bfb79b9070a349f30c211
#
_cell.length_a   1.000
_cell.length_b   1.000
_cell.length_c   1.000
_cell.angle_alpha   90.00
_cell.angle_beta   90.00
_cell.angle_gamma   90.00
#
_symmetry.space_group_name_H-M   'P 1'
#
loop_
_entity.id
_entity.type
_entity.pdbx_description
1 polymer ?
#
loop_
_entity_poly.entity_id
_entity_poly.type
_entity_poly.pdbx_seq_one_letter_code
_entity_poly.pdbx_strand_id
1 'polypeptide(L)'
;MPLATIRLAPPKIDPLRWASLCGLWLLSGCATIAPGSAVTDVEFIVQGKLLLTLADEKTALQFSWQQNQDDYVIDVWGAFGQGRTQLRGTGKKMQVMRGQKVIVAGPPEQVMQQQLGWSMPVAAMRYWILGQPQPNIRFADYAIDDAQSSVRFRQSSWAVSAVLVNGANTARQDPQPKQVELIRDDVAVRVKVSKYSRNTR
;
A
#
# COMPACT_ATOMS: atom_id res chain seq x y z
N MET A 1 39.55 34.42 61.09
CA MET A 1 40.23 34.29 59.81
C MET A 1 39.22 34.69 58.75
N PRO A 2 39.41 35.85 58.07
CA PRO A 2 38.47 36.32 57.06
C PRO A 2 38.85 35.75 55.68
N LEU A 3 37.84 35.27 54.99
CA LEU A 3 37.93 34.80 53.62
C LEU A 3 38.13 36.00 52.64
N ALA A 4 39.21 35.94 51.88
CA ALA A 4 39.53 36.94 50.88
C ALA A 4 38.61 36.78 49.66
N THR A 5 37.83 37.82 49.36
CA THR A 5 36.96 37.90 48.18
C THR A 5 37.83 38.39 47.02
N ILE A 6 38.12 37.50 46.06
CA ILE A 6 38.82 37.87 44.82
C ILE A 6 37.76 38.46 43.87
N ARG A 7 37.86 39.75 43.60
CA ARG A 7 37.11 40.45 42.54
C ARG A 7 37.86 40.28 41.21
N LEU A 8 37.28 39.45 40.33
CA LEU A 8 37.71 39.45 38.94
C LEU A 8 37.08 40.62 38.18
N ALA A 9 37.90 41.43 37.56
CA ALA A 9 37.45 42.52 36.69
C ALA A 9 36.88 41.94 35.37
N PRO A 10 35.83 42.54 34.79
CA PRO A 10 35.28 42.09 33.52
C PRO A 10 36.24 42.41 32.35
N PRO A 11 36.32 41.56 31.35
CA PRO A 11 37.13 41.79 30.17
C PRO A 11 36.52 42.95 29.35
N LYS A 12 37.37 43.90 28.94
CA LYS A 12 36.99 44.95 27.98
C LYS A 12 36.77 44.32 26.60
N ILE A 13 35.54 44.33 26.15
CA ILE A 13 35.13 43.86 24.84
C ILE A 13 35.18 45.02 23.86
N ASP A 14 36.09 45.05 22.92
CA ASP A 14 36.18 46.07 21.89
C ASP A 14 35.02 45.93 20.90
N PRO A 15 34.19 46.98 20.67
CA PRO A 15 33.02 46.91 19.82
C PRO A 15 33.31 46.73 18.34
N LEU A 16 34.56 46.86 17.92
CA LEU A 16 34.93 46.74 16.49
C LEU A 16 35.21 45.32 15.98
N ARG A 17 35.22 44.28 16.86
CA ARG A 17 35.46 42.91 16.47
C ARG A 17 34.19 42.09 16.21
N TRP A 18 33.02 42.65 16.46
CA TRP A 18 31.75 41.95 16.27
C TRP A 18 31.15 42.11 14.88
N ALA A 19 31.67 43.04 14.07
CA ALA A 19 31.14 43.30 12.73
C ALA A 19 31.54 42.25 11.65
N SER A 20 32.50 41.38 11.93
CA SER A 20 33.02 40.42 10.96
C SER A 20 32.53 38.97 11.12
N LEU A 21 31.73 38.63 12.14
CA LEU A 21 31.25 37.25 12.38
C LEU A 21 29.77 37.02 12.01
N CYS A 22 29.03 38.03 11.56
CA CYS A 22 27.62 37.91 11.18
C CYS A 22 27.38 37.46 9.72
N GLY A 23 28.42 37.21 8.94
CA GLY A 23 28.32 36.96 7.49
C GLY A 23 28.20 35.51 7.06
N LEU A 24 28.28 34.51 7.96
CA LEU A 24 28.47 33.10 7.51
C LEU A 24 27.42 32.10 8.01
N TRP A 25 26.24 32.53 8.46
CA TRP A 25 25.20 31.64 9.04
C TRP A 25 23.88 31.61 8.30
N LEU A 26 23.83 31.90 6.99
CA LEU A 26 22.61 31.82 6.18
C LEU A 26 22.60 30.71 5.11
N LEU A 27 23.34 29.61 5.32
CA LEU A 27 23.21 28.40 4.52
C LEU A 27 22.72 27.23 5.39
N SER A 28 21.73 27.47 6.24
CA SER A 28 20.88 26.39 6.74
C SER A 28 20.00 25.93 5.60
N GLY A 29 20.54 25.07 4.75
CA GLY A 29 19.75 24.32 3.78
C GLY A 29 18.64 23.60 4.53
N CYS A 30 17.38 24.01 4.33
CA CYS A 30 16.25 23.18 4.63
C CYS A 30 16.43 21.87 3.87
N ALA A 31 16.87 20.83 4.57
CA ALA A 31 16.70 19.46 4.08
C ALA A 31 15.19 19.27 3.99
N THR A 32 14.62 19.50 2.83
CA THR A 32 13.28 19.08 2.49
C THR A 32 13.31 17.54 2.61
N ILE A 33 12.77 17.04 3.71
CA ILE A 33 12.42 15.62 3.83
C ILE A 33 11.43 15.38 2.69
N ALA A 34 11.90 14.73 1.63
CA ALA A 34 11.05 14.31 0.53
C ALA A 34 9.94 13.46 1.16
N PRO A 35 8.65 13.84 1.01
CA PRO A 35 7.56 12.98 1.42
C PRO A 35 7.77 11.65 0.68
N GLY A 36 7.74 10.55 1.43
CA GLY A 36 8.03 9.21 0.93
C GLY A 36 7.38 8.99 -0.42
N SER A 37 8.17 8.52 -1.37
CA SER A 37 7.92 8.45 -2.81
C SER A 37 6.45 8.21 -3.15
N ALA A 38 5.75 9.27 -3.56
CA ALA A 38 4.49 9.10 -4.27
C ALA A 38 4.82 8.24 -5.50
N VAL A 39 4.05 7.18 -5.73
CA VAL A 39 4.14 6.38 -6.94
C VAL A 39 3.83 7.33 -8.09
N THR A 40 4.86 7.79 -8.80
CA THR A 40 4.75 8.89 -9.78
C THR A 40 4.05 8.47 -11.07
N ASP A 41 3.80 7.17 -11.25
CA ASP A 41 3.26 6.60 -12.49
C ASP A 41 2.26 5.49 -12.18
N VAL A 42 1.08 5.88 -11.70
CA VAL A 42 0.04 4.95 -11.26
C VAL A 42 -0.63 4.29 -12.45
N GLU A 43 -0.53 2.97 -12.57
CA GLU A 43 -1.25 2.18 -13.58
C GLU A 43 -2.75 2.15 -13.28
N PHE A 44 -3.12 1.86 -12.03
CA PHE A 44 -4.51 1.94 -11.58
C PHE A 44 -4.64 2.26 -10.08
N ILE A 45 -5.80 2.78 -9.72
CA ILE A 45 -6.24 2.95 -8.33
C ILE A 45 -7.56 2.22 -8.15
N VAL A 46 -7.63 1.38 -7.11
CA VAL A 46 -8.87 0.71 -6.67
C VAL A 46 -9.15 1.08 -5.23
N GLN A 47 -10.38 1.45 -4.93
CA GLN A 47 -10.84 1.72 -3.57
C GLN A 47 -12.14 0.97 -3.30
N GLY A 48 -12.36 0.55 -2.06
CA GLY A 48 -13.57 -0.17 -1.73
C GLY A 48 -13.59 -0.76 -0.34
N LYS A 49 -14.39 -1.82 -0.21
CA LYS A 49 -14.53 -2.61 1.01
C LYS A 49 -14.02 -4.02 0.77
N LEU A 50 -13.35 -4.56 1.75
CA LEU A 50 -12.84 -5.92 1.78
C LEU A 50 -13.50 -6.65 2.95
N LEU A 51 -14.10 -7.80 2.70
CA LEU A 51 -14.54 -8.74 3.71
C LEU A 51 -13.61 -9.95 3.67
N LEU A 52 -12.84 -10.10 4.72
CA LEU A 52 -12.03 -11.29 4.97
C LEU A 52 -12.85 -12.26 5.82
N THR A 53 -12.95 -13.50 5.40
CA THR A 53 -13.41 -14.61 6.22
C THR A 53 -12.24 -15.56 6.40
N LEU A 54 -11.89 -15.83 7.66
CA LEU A 54 -10.84 -16.77 8.05
C LEU A 54 -11.44 -17.77 9.01
N ALA A 55 -11.54 -19.03 8.61
CA ALA A 55 -12.42 -20.00 9.24
C ALA A 55 -13.84 -19.42 9.35
N ASP A 56 -14.35 -19.22 10.55
CA ASP A 56 -15.70 -18.64 10.78
C ASP A 56 -15.69 -17.15 11.14
N GLU A 57 -14.51 -16.57 11.29
CA GLU A 57 -14.38 -15.16 11.67
C GLU A 57 -14.43 -14.24 10.45
N LYS A 58 -15.23 -13.18 10.57
CA LYS A 58 -15.42 -12.18 9.49
C LYS A 58 -14.90 -10.82 9.92
N THR A 59 -13.99 -10.28 9.15
CA THR A 59 -13.43 -8.94 9.35
C THR A 59 -13.72 -8.07 8.15
N ALA A 60 -14.41 -6.94 8.38
CA ALA A 60 -14.70 -5.95 7.35
C ALA A 60 -13.72 -4.79 7.43
N LEU A 61 -13.05 -4.50 6.31
CA LEU A 61 -12.07 -3.44 6.18
C LEU A 61 -12.42 -2.54 4.99
N GLN A 62 -11.91 -1.33 5.01
CA GLN A 62 -11.83 -0.46 3.85
C GLN A 62 -10.41 -0.51 3.30
N PHE A 63 -10.25 -0.26 2.02
CA PHE A 63 -8.94 -0.24 1.39
C PHE A 63 -8.83 0.80 0.28
N SER A 64 -7.60 1.22 0.03
CA SER A 64 -7.18 1.94 -1.16
C SER A 64 -5.90 1.30 -1.69
N TRP A 65 -5.88 0.93 -2.94
CA TRP A 65 -4.76 0.27 -3.58
C TRP A 65 -4.33 1.06 -4.81
N GLN A 66 -3.06 1.44 -4.84
CA GLN A 66 -2.38 2.03 -5.97
C GLN A 66 -1.37 1.02 -6.52
N GLN A 67 -1.42 0.78 -7.81
CA GLN A 67 -0.52 -0.12 -8.53
C GLN A 67 0.23 0.64 -9.60
N ASN A 68 1.53 0.37 -9.71
CA ASN A 68 2.37 0.79 -10.80
C ASN A 68 3.30 -0.37 -11.20
N GLN A 69 3.00 -1.04 -12.30
CA GLN A 69 3.70 -2.24 -12.70
C GLN A 69 3.79 -3.25 -11.53
N ASP A 70 5.00 -3.55 -11.03
CA ASP A 70 5.21 -4.44 -9.90
C ASP A 70 5.10 -3.73 -8.54
N ASP A 71 5.20 -2.41 -8.50
CA ASP A 71 5.13 -1.62 -7.28
C ASP A 71 3.69 -1.39 -6.84
N TYR A 72 3.45 -1.50 -5.54
CA TYR A 72 2.12 -1.23 -4.98
C TYR A 72 2.19 -0.48 -3.64
N VAL A 73 1.12 0.24 -3.38
CA VAL A 73 0.79 0.82 -2.07
C VAL A 73 -0.66 0.46 -1.77
N ILE A 74 -0.88 -0.29 -0.70
CA ILE A 74 -2.20 -0.70 -0.24
C ILE A 74 -2.39 -0.17 1.17
N ASP A 75 -3.34 0.72 1.36
CA ASP A 75 -3.81 1.13 2.68
C ASP A 75 -5.03 0.31 3.04
N VAL A 76 -5.07 -0.22 4.26
CA VAL A 76 -6.23 -0.89 4.85
C VAL A 76 -6.58 -0.26 6.19
N TRP A 77 -7.88 -0.15 6.49
CA TRP A 77 -8.36 0.40 7.77
C TRP A 77 -9.74 -0.15 8.12
N GLY A 78 -10.02 -0.21 9.41
CA GLY A 78 -11.31 -0.62 9.95
C GLY A 78 -12.37 0.49 9.89
N ALA A 79 -13.48 0.25 10.57
CA ALA A 79 -14.54 1.24 10.71
C ALA A 79 -13.99 2.54 11.33
N PHE A 80 -14.52 3.68 10.88
CA PHE A 80 -14.10 5.02 11.34
C PHE A 80 -12.60 5.34 11.17
N GLY A 81 -11.90 4.64 10.24
CA GLY A 81 -10.48 4.88 9.96
C GLY A 81 -9.51 4.27 10.97
N GLN A 82 -9.99 3.44 11.90
CA GLN A 82 -9.16 2.84 12.93
C GLN A 82 -8.17 1.81 12.37
N GLY A 83 -7.03 1.67 13.04
CA GLY A 83 -6.04 0.64 12.73
C GLY A 83 -5.41 0.76 11.35
N ARG A 84 -5.29 1.96 10.80
CA ARG A 84 -4.72 2.16 9.47
C ARG A 84 -3.34 1.57 9.35
N THR A 85 -3.19 0.65 8.43
CA THR A 85 -1.96 -0.05 8.10
C THR A 85 -1.70 0.09 6.61
N GLN A 86 -0.47 0.38 6.25
CA GLN A 86 -0.06 0.48 4.85
C GLN A 86 0.86 -0.68 4.51
N LEU A 87 0.56 -1.34 3.40
CA LEU A 87 1.42 -2.33 2.75
C LEU A 87 2.02 -1.67 1.53
N ARG A 88 3.33 -1.66 1.42
CA ARG A 88 3.99 -1.18 0.20
C ARG A 88 5.10 -2.14 -0.21
N GLY A 89 5.35 -2.24 -1.50
CA GLY A 89 6.40 -3.11 -2.00
C GLY A 89 6.22 -3.49 -3.45
N THR A 90 6.80 -4.63 -3.78
CA THR A 90 6.78 -5.26 -5.10
C THR A 90 6.24 -6.69 -4.99
N GLY A 91 6.09 -7.39 -6.11
CA GLY A 91 5.75 -8.82 -6.08
C GLY A 91 6.76 -9.70 -5.32
N LYS A 92 7.94 -9.19 -4.98
CA LYS A 92 9.01 -9.94 -4.29
C LYS A 92 9.29 -9.46 -2.87
N LYS A 93 8.93 -8.25 -2.53
CA LYS A 93 9.25 -7.64 -1.23
C LYS A 93 8.10 -6.76 -0.74
N MET A 94 7.71 -6.95 0.50
CA MET A 94 6.67 -6.17 1.17
C MET A 94 7.22 -5.51 2.43
N GLN A 95 6.71 -4.32 2.72
CA GLN A 95 6.86 -3.62 3.99
C GLN A 95 5.48 -3.34 4.56
N VAL A 96 5.28 -3.64 5.82
CA VAL A 96 4.11 -3.23 6.59
C VAL A 96 4.47 -1.99 7.38
N MET A 97 3.70 -0.93 7.20
CA MET A 97 3.94 0.36 7.84
C MET A 97 2.77 0.75 8.73
N ARG A 98 3.08 1.35 9.87
CA ARG A 98 2.11 2.03 10.73
C ARG A 98 2.57 3.47 10.92
N GLY A 99 1.87 4.41 10.29
CA GLY A 99 2.37 5.76 10.10
C GLY A 99 3.66 5.74 9.26
N GLN A 100 4.72 6.34 9.76
CA GLN A 100 6.04 6.38 9.07
C GLN A 100 6.99 5.25 9.49
N LYS A 101 6.57 4.38 10.43
CA LYS A 101 7.41 3.31 10.95
C LYS A 101 7.20 2.02 10.18
N VAL A 102 8.29 1.42 9.69
CA VAL A 102 8.27 0.03 9.18
C VAL A 102 8.17 -0.91 10.36
N ILE A 103 7.13 -1.74 10.39
CA ILE A 103 6.87 -2.72 11.44
C ILE A 103 7.56 -4.05 11.09
N VAL A 104 7.46 -4.45 9.83
CA VAL A 104 8.06 -5.68 9.31
C VAL A 104 8.33 -5.53 7.82
N ALA A 105 9.33 -6.22 7.32
CA ALA A 105 9.66 -6.30 5.91
C ALA A 105 10.15 -7.71 5.55
N GLY A 106 9.82 -8.17 4.34
CA GLY A 106 10.22 -9.49 3.85
C GLY A 106 9.49 -9.90 2.58
N PRO A 107 9.56 -11.18 2.17
CA PRO A 107 8.74 -11.72 1.11
C PRO A 107 7.25 -11.56 1.44
N PRO A 108 6.40 -11.14 0.48
CA PRO A 108 4.99 -10.77 0.75
C PRO A 108 4.20 -11.85 1.48
N GLU A 109 4.26 -13.08 1.00
CA GLU A 109 3.50 -14.20 1.56
C GLU A 109 3.94 -14.56 2.98
N GLN A 110 5.25 -14.45 3.28
CA GLN A 110 5.77 -14.68 4.63
C GLN A 110 5.33 -13.56 5.58
N VAL A 111 5.43 -12.31 5.14
CA VAL A 111 4.98 -11.15 5.94
C VAL A 111 3.49 -11.26 6.25
N MET A 112 2.67 -11.59 5.25
CA MET A 112 1.23 -11.79 5.45
C MET A 112 0.95 -12.94 6.42
N GLN A 113 1.59 -14.10 6.24
CA GLN A 113 1.41 -15.25 7.11
C GLN A 113 1.76 -14.91 8.57
N GLN A 114 2.87 -14.19 8.79
CA GLN A 114 3.32 -13.81 10.14
C GLN A 114 2.42 -12.75 10.81
N GLN A 115 1.91 -11.80 10.02
CA GLN A 115 1.17 -10.66 10.56
C GLN A 115 -0.35 -10.87 10.60
N LEU A 116 -0.88 -11.69 9.69
CA LEU A 116 -2.32 -11.86 9.48
C LEU A 116 -2.79 -13.30 9.70
N GLY A 117 -1.87 -14.27 9.86
CA GLY A 117 -2.20 -15.70 10.00
C GLY A 117 -2.59 -16.39 8.68
N TRP A 118 -2.62 -15.68 7.58
CA TRP A 118 -2.92 -16.21 6.24
C TRP A 118 -2.11 -15.47 5.18
N SER A 119 -2.05 -16.01 3.96
CA SER A 119 -1.31 -15.38 2.86
C SER A 119 -2.03 -15.55 1.53
N MET A 120 -1.75 -14.64 0.59
CA MET A 120 -2.18 -14.72 -0.80
C MET A 120 -1.03 -14.30 -1.74
N PRO A 121 -1.03 -14.75 -3.00
CA PRO A 121 -0.01 -14.35 -3.96
C PRO A 121 -0.23 -12.90 -4.41
N VAL A 122 0.45 -11.96 -3.73
CA VAL A 122 0.29 -10.52 -3.96
C VAL A 122 0.58 -10.14 -5.42
N ALA A 123 1.57 -10.79 -6.05
CA ALA A 123 1.89 -10.56 -7.46
C ALA A 123 0.74 -10.93 -8.42
N ALA A 124 -0.09 -11.91 -8.06
CA ALA A 124 -1.24 -12.32 -8.86
C ALA A 124 -2.44 -11.38 -8.67
N MET A 125 -2.55 -10.76 -7.50
CA MET A 125 -3.70 -9.92 -7.13
C MET A 125 -3.97 -8.79 -8.11
N ARG A 126 -2.94 -8.17 -8.68
CA ARG A 126 -3.11 -7.08 -9.66
C ARG A 126 -3.85 -7.52 -10.93
N TYR A 127 -3.74 -8.80 -11.29
CA TYR A 127 -4.46 -9.40 -12.41
C TYR A 127 -5.84 -9.86 -11.98
N TRP A 128 -5.93 -10.55 -10.83
CA TRP A 128 -7.18 -11.10 -10.34
C TRP A 128 -8.24 -10.05 -10.04
N ILE A 129 -7.82 -8.86 -9.54
CA ILE A 129 -8.74 -7.75 -9.30
C ILE A 129 -9.41 -7.28 -10.61
N LEU A 130 -8.77 -7.50 -11.75
CA LEU A 130 -9.29 -7.19 -13.09
C LEU A 130 -9.97 -8.39 -13.75
N GLY A 131 -10.18 -9.51 -13.04
CA GLY A 131 -10.76 -10.73 -13.59
C GLY A 131 -9.85 -11.48 -14.55
N GLN A 132 -8.53 -11.28 -14.46
CA GLN A 132 -7.55 -11.89 -15.35
C GLN A 132 -6.63 -12.85 -14.59
N PRO A 133 -6.32 -14.04 -15.15
CA PRO A 133 -5.23 -14.86 -14.61
C PRO A 133 -3.88 -14.13 -14.72
N GLN A 134 -3.01 -14.35 -13.74
CA GLN A 134 -1.62 -13.89 -13.83
C GLN A 134 -0.92 -14.56 -15.02
N PRO A 135 -0.25 -13.81 -15.91
CA PRO A 135 0.49 -14.37 -17.04
C PRO A 135 1.61 -15.33 -16.60
N ASN A 136 1.93 -16.29 -17.44
CA ASN A 136 3.01 -17.26 -17.25
C ASN A 136 2.85 -18.22 -16.05
N ILE A 137 1.70 -18.20 -15.37
CA ILE A 137 1.32 -19.14 -14.32
C ILE A 137 0.12 -19.93 -14.81
N ARG A 138 0.15 -21.26 -14.65
CA ARG A 138 -0.97 -22.14 -15.04
C ARG A 138 -2.25 -21.73 -14.33
N PHE A 139 -3.33 -21.75 -15.08
CA PHE A 139 -4.69 -21.60 -14.56
C PHE A 139 -5.59 -22.69 -15.15
N ALA A 140 -6.73 -22.91 -14.53
CA ALA A 140 -7.73 -23.90 -14.95
C ALA A 140 -9.14 -23.31 -14.80
N ASP A 141 -10.12 -24.04 -15.31
CA ASP A 141 -11.57 -23.79 -15.14
C ASP A 141 -11.98 -22.35 -15.55
N TYR A 142 -11.32 -21.81 -16.59
CA TYR A 142 -11.65 -20.48 -17.07
C TYR A 142 -13.02 -20.47 -17.73
N ALA A 143 -13.92 -19.67 -17.21
CA ALA A 143 -15.27 -19.51 -17.73
C ALA A 143 -15.72 -18.06 -17.67
N ILE A 144 -16.41 -17.61 -18.72
CA ILE A 144 -17.08 -16.33 -18.81
C ILE A 144 -18.58 -16.57 -18.77
N ASP A 145 -19.29 -15.80 -17.94
CA ASP A 145 -20.73 -15.71 -17.95
C ASP A 145 -21.12 -14.29 -18.36
N ASP A 146 -21.47 -14.12 -19.63
CA ASP A 146 -21.80 -12.81 -20.20
C ASP A 146 -23.10 -12.25 -19.60
N ALA A 147 -24.07 -13.10 -19.23
CA ALA A 147 -25.34 -12.69 -18.63
C ALA A 147 -25.11 -12.03 -17.25
N GLN A 148 -24.14 -12.53 -16.50
CA GLN A 148 -23.74 -11.98 -15.19
C GLN A 148 -22.54 -11.05 -15.25
N SER A 149 -21.96 -10.84 -16.44
CA SER A 149 -20.72 -10.07 -16.63
C SER A 149 -19.60 -10.55 -15.71
N SER A 150 -19.48 -11.89 -15.56
CA SER A 150 -18.56 -12.48 -14.61
C SER A 150 -17.53 -13.40 -15.26
N VAL A 151 -16.37 -13.50 -14.64
CA VAL A 151 -15.28 -14.38 -15.00
C VAL A 151 -14.93 -15.25 -13.80
N ARG A 152 -14.65 -16.52 -14.05
CA ARG A 152 -14.19 -17.48 -13.03
C ARG A 152 -12.99 -18.25 -13.54
N PHE A 153 -12.06 -18.54 -12.66
CA PHE A 153 -10.91 -19.41 -12.94
C PHE A 153 -10.27 -19.91 -11.65
N ARG A 154 -9.35 -20.86 -11.77
CA ARG A 154 -8.49 -21.32 -10.67
C ARG A 154 -7.03 -21.05 -11.01
N GLN A 155 -6.30 -20.48 -10.04
CA GLN A 155 -4.87 -20.25 -10.19
C GLN A 155 -4.18 -20.27 -8.82
N SER A 156 -3.02 -20.91 -8.70
CA SER A 156 -2.22 -20.98 -7.46
C SER A 156 -3.04 -21.47 -6.26
N SER A 157 -3.88 -22.49 -6.44
CA SER A 157 -4.82 -23.05 -5.45
C SER A 157 -5.96 -22.11 -5.02
N TRP A 158 -6.10 -20.95 -5.66
CA TRP A 158 -7.22 -20.04 -5.42
C TRP A 158 -8.31 -20.21 -6.48
N ALA A 159 -9.55 -20.26 -6.04
CA ALA A 159 -10.70 -20.01 -6.90
C ALA A 159 -10.95 -18.50 -6.96
N VAL A 160 -10.96 -17.95 -8.16
CA VAL A 160 -11.15 -16.53 -8.44
C VAL A 160 -12.46 -16.34 -9.16
N SER A 161 -13.31 -15.43 -8.69
CA SER A 161 -14.52 -14.99 -9.36
C SER A 161 -14.55 -13.47 -9.38
N ALA A 162 -14.74 -12.87 -10.56
CA ALA A 162 -14.82 -11.43 -10.73
C ALA A 162 -16.08 -11.03 -11.48
N VAL A 163 -16.83 -10.06 -10.96
CA VAL A 163 -17.92 -9.37 -11.65
C VAL A 163 -17.39 -8.04 -12.16
N LEU A 164 -17.56 -7.77 -13.45
CA LEU A 164 -17.03 -6.62 -14.13
C LEU A 164 -18.16 -5.70 -14.59
N VAL A 165 -17.96 -4.39 -14.56
CA VAL A 165 -18.83 -3.44 -15.22
C VAL A 165 -18.53 -3.51 -16.73
N ASN A 166 -19.54 -3.46 -17.57
CA ASN A 166 -19.43 -3.54 -19.04
C ASN A 166 -19.15 -4.93 -19.64
N GLY A 167 -19.25 -5.99 -18.83
CA GLY A 167 -19.12 -7.38 -19.28
C GLY A 167 -17.67 -7.89 -19.34
N ALA A 168 -17.56 -9.22 -19.27
CA ALA A 168 -16.28 -9.91 -19.31
C ALA A 168 -15.69 -10.00 -20.73
N ASN A 169 -16.50 -9.79 -21.76
CA ASN A 169 -16.18 -10.04 -23.17
C ASN A 169 -15.89 -8.77 -23.99
N THR A 170 -15.81 -7.61 -23.36
CA THR A 170 -15.54 -6.36 -24.09
C THR A 170 -14.05 -6.17 -24.33
N ALA A 171 -13.56 -6.74 -25.43
CA ALA A 171 -12.20 -6.52 -25.95
C ALA A 171 -11.88 -5.05 -26.28
N ARG A 172 -12.83 -4.15 -26.14
CA ARG A 172 -12.72 -2.72 -26.51
C ARG A 172 -12.79 -1.74 -25.34
N GLN A 173 -13.13 -2.18 -24.14
CA GLN A 173 -13.17 -1.33 -22.94
C GLN A 173 -12.42 -2.02 -21.83
N ASP A 174 -11.61 -1.26 -21.09
CA ASP A 174 -10.90 -1.77 -19.92
C ASP A 174 -11.91 -2.39 -18.94
N PRO A 175 -11.70 -3.64 -18.50
CA PRO A 175 -12.58 -4.27 -17.54
C PRO A 175 -12.54 -3.49 -16.23
N GLN A 176 -13.69 -3.00 -15.78
CA GLN A 176 -13.81 -2.31 -14.51
C GLN A 176 -14.31 -3.29 -13.44
N PRO A 177 -13.51 -3.58 -12.41
CA PRO A 177 -13.94 -4.51 -11.38
C PRO A 177 -15.07 -3.90 -10.54
N LYS A 178 -16.14 -4.67 -10.34
CA LYS A 178 -17.24 -4.35 -9.42
C LYS A 178 -17.13 -5.15 -8.14
N GLN A 179 -16.87 -6.43 -8.27
CA GLN A 179 -16.67 -7.35 -7.14
C GLN A 179 -15.68 -8.43 -7.54
N VAL A 180 -14.80 -8.79 -6.60
CA VAL A 180 -13.91 -9.94 -6.75
C VAL A 180 -14.01 -10.81 -5.51
N GLU A 181 -14.08 -12.11 -5.70
CA GLU A 181 -14.07 -13.09 -4.63
C GLU A 181 -12.95 -14.09 -4.87
N LEU A 182 -12.19 -14.34 -3.84
CA LEU A 182 -11.03 -15.24 -3.82
C LEU A 182 -11.26 -16.24 -2.70
N ILE A 183 -11.19 -17.52 -3.03
CA ILE A 183 -11.42 -18.60 -2.06
C ILE A 183 -10.29 -19.60 -2.15
N ARG A 184 -9.74 -19.97 -1.00
CA ARG A 184 -8.80 -21.08 -0.83
C ARG A 184 -8.95 -21.64 0.57
N ASP A 185 -9.30 -22.93 0.65
CA ASP A 185 -9.51 -23.65 1.91
C ASP A 185 -10.54 -22.90 2.81
N ASP A 186 -10.13 -22.49 4.00
CA ASP A 186 -10.90 -21.76 4.99
C ASP A 186 -10.78 -20.23 4.87
N VAL A 187 -10.08 -19.75 3.84
CA VAL A 187 -9.88 -18.32 3.58
C VAL A 187 -10.77 -17.87 2.42
N ALA A 188 -11.62 -16.88 2.69
CA ALA A 188 -12.36 -16.19 1.65
C ALA A 188 -12.14 -14.67 1.75
N VAL A 189 -11.80 -14.05 0.62
CA VAL A 189 -11.62 -12.60 0.50
C VAL A 189 -12.62 -12.08 -0.53
N ARG A 190 -13.56 -11.27 -0.09
CA ARG A 190 -14.52 -10.60 -0.97
C ARG A 190 -14.24 -9.11 -1.02
N VAL A 191 -13.92 -8.63 -2.21
CA VAL A 191 -13.66 -7.22 -2.49
C VAL A 191 -14.87 -6.63 -3.21
N LYS A 192 -15.44 -5.54 -2.68
CA LYS A 192 -16.41 -4.69 -3.37
C LYS A 192 -15.75 -3.39 -3.73
N VAL A 193 -15.65 -3.10 -5.01
CA VAL A 193 -15.02 -1.90 -5.54
C VAL A 193 -16.03 -0.77 -5.55
N SER A 194 -15.67 0.37 -4.95
CA SER A 194 -16.45 1.60 -4.96
C SER A 194 -15.91 2.63 -5.96
N LYS A 195 -14.61 2.59 -6.20
CA LYS A 195 -13.93 3.47 -7.16
C LYS A 195 -12.81 2.71 -7.87
N TYR A 196 -12.77 2.83 -9.17
CA TYR A 196 -11.69 2.35 -10.02
C TYR A 196 -11.27 3.46 -10.99
N SER A 197 -9.99 3.67 -11.13
CA SER A 197 -9.44 4.54 -12.16
C SER A 197 -8.15 3.93 -12.70
N ARG A 198 -8.00 3.94 -14.02
CA ARG A 198 -6.81 3.53 -14.74
C ARG A 198 -6.19 4.73 -15.43
N ASN A 199 -4.88 4.82 -15.39
CA ASN A 199 -4.15 5.81 -16.16
C ASN A 199 -3.90 5.21 -17.55
N THR A 200 -4.75 5.56 -18.52
CA THR A 200 -4.52 5.25 -19.93
C THR A 200 -3.59 6.30 -20.49
N ARG A 201 -2.34 5.94 -20.72
CA ARG A 201 -1.42 6.74 -21.53
C ARG A 201 -1.65 6.54 -22.99
#